data_818d2cd1f930f91fb982afaf93b34c48
#
_entry.id   818d2cd1f930f91fb982afaf93b34c48
#
_cell.length_a   1.000
_cell.length_b   1.000
_cell.length_c   1.000
_cell.angle_alpha   90.00
_cell.angle_beta   90.00
_cell.angle_gamma   90.00
#
_symmetry.space_group_name_H-M   'P 1'
#
loop_
_entity.id
_entity.type
_entity.pdbx_description
1 polymer ?
#
loop_
_entity_poly.entity_id
_entity_poly.type
_entity_poly.pdbx_seq_one_letter_code
_entity_poly.pdbx_strand_id
1 'polypeptide(L)'
;MKKTLVVFLLLLSACTPKIDPVTRKTVEELEVLLKEADASDFSQAVSTAYSLFPIAFADSNGDNKGDLQGVISKLDYLNDNDPSTTTDLGIDAVWFNPIYPSDTYHKYDINDYKAIDKDFGTMDDFKQLIAEAHNRGIRIILDMVFNHSSDTNPWFTQGIAGKSPFDEYYMIKTKIKMSDYPSNQGWYGKNSRMYFAGFWNEMPDLNAESDLVRTELKGVLDFWMALGVDGFRFDAVTQVYALNEYPKGTQLLALSKQYWMEMKEYIESKDKTVYTVGEAWVGANLAASYAAGFDSLFNFDLAVGILTAVKNGSSANFIDNYLNGQNVFETKTDHYVDAIFLTNHDQNRIMSEVSGDKAKAKLAANLLFTLPGIPFVYYGEELGMSGIKPDEHIREPFVWNNSTQPPMADWVSNQYNKDTPTYEEQVSDPDSMFQLYRALIALRKSSEVLRFGDLKKIESSYKFVAFSRTYNNKTWLVIHNVSASEQQFTLPQSGTVVYTHKTVTLNGSQATFAPQSTLIIEVN
;
A
#
# COMPACT_ATOMS: atom_id res chain seq x y z
N MET A 1 -26.63 -69.81 28.43
CA MET A 1 -26.72 -69.06 27.17
C MET A 1 -25.82 -67.84 27.31
N LYS A 2 -24.59 -67.91 26.80
CA LYS A 2 -23.64 -66.80 26.76
C LYS A 2 -23.87 -65.99 25.44
N LYS A 3 -24.23 -64.71 25.54
CA LYS A 3 -24.30 -63.80 24.41
C LYS A 3 -22.93 -63.21 24.17
N THR A 4 -22.32 -63.55 23.04
CA THR A 4 -21.07 -62.96 22.56
C THR A 4 -21.38 -61.64 21.88
N LEU A 5 -20.85 -60.54 22.38
CA LEU A 5 -20.93 -59.20 21.78
C LEU A 5 -19.78 -59.08 20.78
N VAL A 6 -20.09 -59.03 19.50
CA VAL A 6 -19.12 -58.74 18.42
C VAL A 6 -19.06 -57.22 18.25
N VAL A 7 -17.93 -56.63 18.65
CA VAL A 7 -17.66 -55.18 18.41
C VAL A 7 -17.04 -55.09 17.00
N PHE A 8 -17.75 -54.47 16.09
CA PHE A 8 -17.22 -54.09 14.76
C PHE A 8 -16.39 -52.79 14.95
N LEU A 9 -15.09 -52.91 14.89
CA LEU A 9 -14.21 -51.76 14.75
C LEU A 9 -14.28 -51.30 13.27
N LEU A 10 -14.99 -50.21 13.01
CA LEU A 10 -14.89 -49.49 11.75
C LEU A 10 -13.55 -48.71 11.75
N LEU A 11 -12.58 -49.24 11.02
CA LEU A 11 -11.39 -48.52 10.61
C LEU A 11 -11.81 -47.47 9.57
N LEU A 12 -12.05 -46.25 10.00
CA LEU A 12 -12.06 -45.09 9.12
C LEU A 12 -10.60 -44.84 8.68
N SER A 13 -10.22 -45.42 7.53
CA SER A 13 -9.03 -44.93 6.82
C SER A 13 -9.36 -43.55 6.30
N ALA A 14 -8.78 -42.54 6.93
CA ALA A 14 -8.76 -41.20 6.38
C ALA A 14 -7.99 -41.27 5.05
N CYS A 15 -8.73 -41.28 3.94
CA CYS A 15 -8.17 -40.97 2.64
C CYS A 15 -7.77 -39.48 2.71
N THR A 16 -6.50 -39.20 2.94
CA THR A 16 -5.91 -37.93 2.54
C THR A 16 -6.09 -37.84 1.02
N PRO A 17 -6.73 -36.80 0.48
CA PRO A 17 -6.78 -36.62 -0.96
C PRO A 17 -5.33 -36.54 -1.44
N LYS A 18 -4.92 -37.47 -2.34
CA LYS A 18 -3.72 -37.25 -3.14
C LYS A 18 -4.03 -36.04 -4.01
N ILE A 19 -3.41 -34.92 -3.70
CA ILE A 19 -3.36 -33.79 -4.61
C ILE A 19 -2.45 -34.26 -5.73
N ASP A 20 -2.99 -34.42 -6.94
CA ASP A 20 -2.15 -34.63 -8.12
C ASP A 20 -1.16 -33.46 -8.21
N PRO A 21 0.11 -33.73 -8.60
CA PRO A 21 1.08 -32.65 -8.71
C PRO A 21 0.52 -31.57 -9.66
N VAL A 22 0.27 -30.40 -9.11
CA VAL A 22 -0.23 -29.26 -9.88
C VAL A 22 0.89 -28.88 -10.85
N THR A 23 0.63 -29.03 -12.16
CA THR A 23 1.57 -28.58 -13.18
C THR A 23 1.55 -27.05 -13.14
N ARG A 24 2.59 -26.44 -12.56
CA ARG A 24 2.73 -24.99 -12.51
C ARG A 24 2.97 -24.44 -13.91
N LYS A 25 2.28 -23.34 -14.24
CA LYS A 25 2.52 -22.61 -15.48
C LYS A 25 3.93 -22.01 -15.46
N THR A 26 4.58 -22.00 -16.60
CA THR A 26 5.87 -21.31 -16.76
C THR A 26 5.69 -19.80 -16.75
N VAL A 27 6.79 -19.05 -16.58
CA VAL A 27 6.75 -17.58 -16.65
C VAL A 27 6.22 -17.13 -18.02
N GLU A 28 6.65 -17.77 -19.12
CA GLU A 28 6.21 -17.46 -20.48
C GLU A 28 4.70 -17.70 -20.67
N GLU A 29 4.16 -18.80 -20.13
CA GLU A 29 2.71 -19.08 -20.18
C GLU A 29 1.91 -18.04 -19.38
N LEU A 30 2.41 -17.63 -18.20
CA LEU A 30 1.79 -16.61 -17.37
C LEU A 30 1.88 -15.22 -18.03
N GLU A 31 3.01 -14.87 -18.63
CA GLU A 31 3.16 -13.61 -19.37
C GLU A 31 2.17 -13.49 -20.53
N VAL A 32 1.86 -14.59 -21.22
CA VAL A 32 0.84 -14.59 -22.29
C VAL A 32 -0.55 -14.34 -21.71
N LEU A 33 -0.92 -15.06 -20.66
CA LEU A 33 -2.25 -14.95 -20.04
C LEU A 33 -2.49 -13.56 -19.45
N LEU A 34 -1.51 -12.99 -18.77
CA LEU A 34 -1.62 -11.67 -18.14
C LEU A 34 -1.58 -10.51 -19.15
N LYS A 35 -1.01 -10.71 -20.35
CA LYS A 35 -1.08 -9.72 -21.45
C LYS A 35 -2.46 -9.65 -22.10
N GLU A 36 -3.21 -10.74 -22.08
CA GLU A 36 -4.57 -10.80 -22.63
C GLU A 36 -5.63 -10.31 -21.63
N ALA A 37 -5.23 -10.08 -20.36
CA ALA A 37 -6.12 -9.52 -19.35
C ALA A 37 -6.31 -8.02 -19.59
N ASP A 38 -7.56 -7.55 -19.63
CA ASP A 38 -7.85 -6.12 -19.62
C ASP A 38 -7.32 -5.50 -18.32
N ALA A 39 -6.82 -4.24 -18.40
CA ALA A 39 -6.44 -3.48 -17.22
C ALA A 39 -7.61 -3.45 -16.23
N SER A 40 -7.35 -3.69 -14.93
CA SER A 40 -8.42 -3.69 -13.95
C SER A 40 -9.17 -2.35 -13.98
N ASP A 41 -10.50 -2.39 -13.93
CA ASP A 41 -11.35 -1.20 -13.87
C ASP A 41 -11.06 -0.33 -12.63
N PHE A 42 -10.28 -0.85 -11.68
CA PHE A 42 -9.92 -0.16 -10.45
C PHE A 42 -9.20 1.17 -10.73
N SER A 43 -8.17 1.18 -11.57
CA SER A 43 -7.42 2.40 -11.91
C SER A 43 -8.28 3.44 -12.63
N GLN A 44 -9.33 2.98 -13.34
CA GLN A 44 -10.32 3.85 -13.97
C GLN A 44 -11.29 4.46 -12.96
N ALA A 45 -11.58 3.76 -11.88
CA ALA A 45 -12.57 4.17 -10.88
C ALA A 45 -11.93 4.92 -9.70
N VAL A 46 -10.68 4.60 -9.33
CA VAL A 46 -10.00 5.17 -8.16
C VAL A 46 -9.06 6.29 -8.58
N SER A 47 -9.29 7.49 -8.08
CA SER A 47 -8.40 8.64 -8.26
C SER A 47 -7.40 8.79 -7.13
N THR A 48 -7.77 8.37 -5.91
CA THR A 48 -6.95 8.48 -4.70
C THR A 48 -7.33 7.39 -3.69
N ALA A 49 -6.31 6.74 -3.13
CA ALA A 49 -6.42 5.77 -2.06
C ALA A 49 -5.89 6.35 -0.73
N TYR A 50 -6.37 5.81 0.38
CA TYR A 50 -5.97 6.18 1.73
C TYR A 50 -5.41 4.96 2.46
N SER A 51 -4.24 5.08 3.07
CA SER A 51 -3.61 4.03 3.86
C SER A 51 -3.98 4.22 5.32
N LEU A 52 -4.71 3.27 5.89
CA LEU A 52 -5.30 3.33 7.22
C LEU A 52 -4.66 2.30 8.15
N PHE A 53 -4.18 2.76 9.32
CA PHE A 53 -3.67 1.91 10.39
C PHE A 53 -4.76 1.76 11.47
N PRO A 54 -5.51 0.64 11.52
CA PRO A 54 -6.77 0.56 12.25
C PRO A 54 -6.67 0.91 13.73
N ILE A 55 -5.69 0.35 14.44
CA ILE A 55 -5.50 0.58 15.89
C ILE A 55 -5.32 2.05 16.26
N ALA A 56 -4.84 2.88 15.31
CA ALA A 56 -4.53 4.29 15.53
C ALA A 56 -5.60 5.24 14.99
N PHE A 57 -6.63 4.74 14.29
CA PHE A 57 -7.53 5.60 13.53
C PHE A 57 -8.70 6.13 14.36
N ALA A 58 -9.59 5.27 14.81
CA ALA A 58 -10.75 5.68 15.63
C ALA A 58 -11.21 4.57 16.56
N ASP A 59 -11.35 4.89 17.85
CA ASP A 59 -11.87 4.03 18.91
C ASP A 59 -13.40 4.23 19.02
N SER A 60 -14.19 3.16 19.02
CA SER A 60 -15.63 3.21 19.19
C SER A 60 -16.11 2.82 20.58
N ASN A 61 -15.31 2.05 21.32
CA ASN A 61 -15.74 1.35 22.54
C ASN A 61 -15.07 1.88 23.83
N GLY A 62 -14.03 2.74 23.69
CA GLY A 62 -13.34 3.40 24.81
C GLY A 62 -12.22 2.56 25.44
N ASP A 63 -11.70 1.56 24.71
CA ASP A 63 -10.57 0.74 25.16
C ASP A 63 -9.19 1.31 24.75
N ASN A 64 -9.18 2.50 24.14
CA ASN A 64 -8.04 3.23 23.59
C ASN A 64 -7.44 2.60 22.33
N LYS A 65 -8.10 1.68 21.68
CA LYS A 65 -7.67 1.10 20.39
C LYS A 65 -8.70 1.43 19.33
N GLY A 66 -8.21 1.81 18.16
CA GLY A 66 -9.06 1.94 16.99
C GLY A 66 -9.62 0.57 16.57
N ASP A 67 -10.87 0.57 16.10
CA ASP A 67 -11.60 -0.63 15.72
C ASP A 67 -12.46 -0.40 14.47
N LEU A 68 -13.07 -1.48 13.93
CA LEU A 68 -13.86 -1.41 12.70
C LEU A 68 -15.11 -0.53 12.85
N GLN A 69 -15.77 -0.53 14.01
CA GLN A 69 -16.91 0.33 14.26
C GLN A 69 -16.49 1.81 14.35
N GLY A 70 -15.30 2.08 14.91
CA GLY A 70 -14.68 3.41 14.88
C GLY A 70 -14.43 3.86 13.43
N VAL A 71 -13.87 3.01 12.59
CA VAL A 71 -13.68 3.31 11.14
C VAL A 71 -15.03 3.57 10.48
N ILE A 72 -16.04 2.72 10.69
CA ILE A 72 -17.41 2.91 10.15
C ILE A 72 -17.97 4.29 10.53
N SER A 73 -17.77 4.70 11.79
CA SER A 73 -18.22 6.01 12.28
C SER A 73 -17.54 7.20 11.62
N LYS A 74 -16.41 6.96 10.92
CA LYS A 74 -15.57 7.97 10.25
C LYS A 74 -15.54 7.84 8.74
N LEU A 75 -16.35 6.99 8.14
CA LEU A 75 -16.41 6.87 6.68
C LEU A 75 -16.82 8.18 6.01
N ASP A 76 -17.69 8.97 6.63
CA ASP A 76 -18.09 10.29 6.13
C ASP A 76 -16.93 11.31 6.12
N TYR A 77 -15.90 11.13 6.94
CA TYR A 77 -14.66 11.89 6.86
C TYR A 77 -13.84 11.51 5.60
N LEU A 78 -13.84 10.25 5.24
CA LEU A 78 -13.11 9.76 4.07
C LEU A 78 -13.85 10.13 2.77
N ASN A 79 -15.16 9.90 2.72
CA ASN A 79 -16.03 10.27 1.60
C ASN A 79 -17.50 10.16 2.05
N ASP A 80 -18.23 11.26 2.06
CA ASP A 80 -19.66 11.29 2.36
C ASP A 80 -20.55 11.12 1.13
N ASN A 81 -19.92 10.97 -0.05
CA ASN A 81 -20.56 10.86 -1.36
C ASN A 81 -21.42 12.09 -1.75
N ASP A 82 -21.18 13.24 -1.12
CA ASP A 82 -21.84 14.51 -1.43
C ASP A 82 -20.80 15.57 -1.88
N PRO A 83 -20.68 15.86 -3.19
CA PRO A 83 -19.67 16.80 -3.68
C PRO A 83 -19.92 18.26 -3.23
N SER A 84 -21.04 18.55 -2.57
CA SER A 84 -21.35 19.88 -2.06
C SER A 84 -20.79 20.15 -0.66
N THR A 85 -20.37 19.13 0.07
CA THR A 85 -19.76 19.27 1.40
C THR A 85 -18.29 19.67 1.31
N THR A 86 -17.72 20.08 2.43
CA THR A 86 -16.30 20.42 2.56
C THR A 86 -15.67 19.76 3.79
N THR A 87 -16.32 18.73 4.31
CA THR A 87 -15.98 18.06 5.57
C THR A 87 -15.35 16.69 5.36
N ASP A 88 -15.34 16.18 4.13
CA ASP A 88 -14.72 14.92 3.73
C ASP A 88 -13.46 15.14 2.88
N LEU A 89 -12.69 14.08 2.67
CA LEU A 89 -11.54 14.09 1.76
C LEU A 89 -11.92 13.76 0.31
N GLY A 90 -12.99 13.01 0.08
CA GLY A 90 -13.39 12.50 -1.23
C GLY A 90 -12.59 11.31 -1.73
N ILE A 91 -12.08 10.47 -0.83
CA ILE A 91 -11.28 9.26 -1.09
C ILE A 91 -12.12 8.19 -1.81
N ASP A 92 -11.51 7.47 -2.77
CA ASP A 92 -12.17 6.41 -3.54
C ASP A 92 -11.82 5.00 -3.07
N ALA A 93 -10.73 4.82 -2.33
CA ALA A 93 -10.33 3.52 -1.81
C ALA A 93 -9.58 3.64 -0.48
N VAL A 94 -9.70 2.63 0.37
CA VAL A 94 -8.95 2.53 1.63
C VAL A 94 -8.16 1.23 1.66
N TRP A 95 -6.84 1.33 1.85
CA TRP A 95 -5.99 0.22 2.18
C TRP A 95 -5.85 0.11 3.70
N PHE A 96 -6.33 -1.01 4.24
CA PHE A 96 -6.17 -1.38 5.64
C PHE A 96 -4.85 -2.11 5.85
N ASN A 97 -4.00 -1.63 6.76
CA ASN A 97 -2.96 -2.47 7.34
C ASN A 97 -3.60 -3.71 7.98
N PRO A 98 -2.84 -4.80 8.28
CA PRO A 98 -3.43 -6.08 8.64
C PRO A 98 -4.46 -6.01 9.77
N ILE A 99 -5.58 -6.72 9.60
CA ILE A 99 -6.72 -6.75 10.54
C ILE A 99 -6.93 -8.13 11.17
N TYR A 100 -5.99 -9.02 10.95
CA TYR A 100 -6.06 -10.44 11.33
C TYR A 100 -5.61 -10.67 12.77
N PRO A 101 -6.06 -11.78 13.42
CA PRO A 101 -5.54 -12.19 14.72
C PRO A 101 -4.02 -12.29 14.74
N SER A 102 -3.40 -11.61 15.70
CA SER A 102 -1.95 -11.50 15.86
C SER A 102 -1.60 -11.16 17.30
N ASP A 103 -0.39 -11.52 17.72
CA ASP A 103 0.10 -11.25 19.07
C ASP A 103 0.71 -9.84 19.20
N THR A 104 1.02 -9.18 18.07
CA THR A 104 1.58 -7.82 18.06
C THR A 104 0.54 -6.76 17.69
N TYR A 105 0.84 -5.49 18.00
CA TYR A 105 -0.03 -4.36 17.67
C TYR A 105 -0.08 -4.08 16.16
N HIS A 106 0.99 -4.39 15.43
CA HIS A 106 1.09 -4.13 13.99
C HIS A 106 0.39 -5.17 13.12
N LYS A 107 0.08 -6.35 13.67
CA LYS A 107 -0.70 -7.43 13.04
C LYS A 107 -0.06 -8.09 11.82
N TYR A 108 1.23 -7.88 11.56
CA TYR A 108 1.94 -8.56 10.46
C TYR A 108 2.32 -10.01 10.80
N ASP A 109 2.39 -10.42 12.07
CA ASP A 109 2.57 -11.79 12.54
C ASP A 109 1.21 -12.51 12.65
N ILE A 110 0.68 -13.00 11.54
CA ILE A 110 -0.69 -13.49 11.42
C ILE A 110 -0.88 -14.88 12.04
N ASN A 111 -1.90 -15.02 12.89
CA ASN A 111 -2.33 -16.29 13.50
C ASN A 111 -3.47 -16.97 12.74
N ASP A 112 -4.36 -16.19 12.10
CA ASP A 112 -5.46 -16.70 11.27
C ASP A 112 -5.75 -15.72 10.14
N TYR A 113 -5.54 -16.12 8.90
CA TYR A 113 -5.74 -15.28 7.71
C TYR A 113 -7.21 -15.06 7.33
N LYS A 114 -8.15 -15.79 7.95
CA LYS A 114 -9.59 -15.76 7.61
C LYS A 114 -10.46 -15.26 8.76
N ALA A 115 -9.85 -14.56 9.73
CA ALA A 115 -10.55 -14.00 10.89
C ALA A 115 -10.20 -12.52 11.09
N ILE A 116 -11.02 -11.82 11.84
CA ILE A 116 -10.77 -10.46 12.33
C ILE A 116 -10.15 -10.54 13.73
N ASP A 117 -9.13 -9.72 13.99
CA ASP A 117 -8.56 -9.61 15.33
C ASP A 117 -9.63 -9.10 16.32
N LYS A 118 -9.67 -9.70 17.50
CA LYS A 118 -10.64 -9.37 18.55
C LYS A 118 -10.58 -7.89 19.00
N ASP A 119 -9.40 -7.26 18.88
CA ASP A 119 -9.22 -5.85 19.22
C ASP A 119 -9.89 -4.93 18.18
N PHE A 120 -10.12 -5.45 16.97
CA PHE A 120 -10.76 -4.69 15.88
C PHE A 120 -12.24 -4.98 15.70
N GLY A 121 -12.77 -6.03 16.33
CA GLY A 121 -14.18 -6.38 16.27
C GLY A 121 -14.46 -7.78 15.74
N THR A 122 -15.54 -7.92 15.01
CA THR A 122 -16.07 -9.20 14.52
C THR A 122 -16.12 -9.26 13.00
N MET A 123 -16.35 -10.45 12.45
CA MET A 123 -16.60 -10.64 11.02
C MET A 123 -17.90 -9.92 10.56
N ASP A 124 -18.87 -9.74 11.43
CA ASP A 124 -20.09 -9.01 11.09
C ASP A 124 -19.84 -7.50 11.05
N ASP A 125 -18.96 -6.96 11.91
CA ASP A 125 -18.48 -5.58 11.81
C ASP A 125 -17.73 -5.35 10.49
N PHE A 126 -16.91 -6.31 10.05
CA PHE A 126 -16.23 -6.22 8.76
C PHE A 126 -17.21 -6.22 7.57
N LYS A 127 -18.22 -7.09 7.58
CA LYS A 127 -19.27 -7.08 6.53
C LYS A 127 -20.03 -5.75 6.51
N GLN A 128 -20.31 -5.18 7.70
CA GLN A 128 -20.92 -3.85 7.80
C GLN A 128 -20.00 -2.78 7.22
N LEU A 129 -18.70 -2.82 7.53
CA LEU A 129 -17.70 -1.90 6.96
C LEU A 129 -17.70 -1.94 5.43
N ILE A 130 -17.65 -3.13 4.82
CA ILE A 130 -17.71 -3.28 3.36
C ILE A 130 -18.98 -2.63 2.80
N ALA A 131 -20.14 -2.95 3.35
CA ALA A 131 -21.42 -2.41 2.88
C ALA A 131 -21.49 -0.88 3.00
N GLU A 132 -21.06 -0.32 4.14
CA GLU A 132 -21.08 1.12 4.39
C GLU A 132 -20.05 1.88 3.54
N ALA A 133 -18.87 1.29 3.30
CA ALA A 133 -17.84 1.83 2.41
C ALA A 133 -18.34 1.86 0.96
N HIS A 134 -18.88 0.75 0.46
CA HIS A 134 -19.43 0.65 -0.90
C HIS A 134 -20.58 1.63 -1.13
N ASN A 135 -21.47 1.84 -0.15
CA ASN A 135 -22.55 2.83 -0.22
C ASN A 135 -22.03 4.27 -0.43
N ARG A 136 -20.78 4.53 -0.01
CA ARG A 136 -20.09 5.82 -0.19
C ARG A 136 -19.15 5.85 -1.39
N GLY A 137 -19.12 4.79 -2.19
CA GLY A 137 -18.20 4.67 -3.33
C GLY A 137 -16.74 4.42 -2.92
N ILE A 138 -16.49 3.99 -1.69
CA ILE A 138 -15.16 3.65 -1.17
C ILE A 138 -14.90 2.16 -1.37
N ARG A 139 -13.82 1.82 -2.04
CA ARG A 139 -13.31 0.45 -2.21
C ARG A 139 -12.39 0.05 -1.06
N ILE A 140 -12.38 -1.23 -0.72
CA ILE A 140 -11.59 -1.77 0.39
C ILE A 140 -10.47 -2.66 -0.14
N ILE A 141 -9.24 -2.31 0.22
CA ILE A 141 -8.01 -3.07 -0.07
C ILE A 141 -7.50 -3.66 1.25
N LEU A 142 -7.28 -4.97 1.29
CA LEU A 142 -6.69 -5.64 2.45
C LEU A 142 -5.21 -5.94 2.25
N ASP A 143 -4.46 -5.88 3.34
CA ASP A 143 -3.04 -6.25 3.37
C ASP A 143 -2.89 -7.78 3.46
N MET A 144 -2.16 -8.38 2.52
CA MET A 144 -1.89 -9.82 2.45
C MET A 144 -0.43 -10.11 2.76
N VAL A 145 -0.18 -10.68 3.93
CA VAL A 145 1.16 -11.07 4.39
C VAL A 145 1.45 -12.51 3.98
N PHE A 146 1.86 -12.71 2.74
CA PHE A 146 2.05 -14.05 2.16
C PHE A 146 3.50 -14.56 2.28
N ASN A 147 4.40 -13.75 2.80
CA ASN A 147 5.79 -14.18 3.05
C ASN A 147 5.91 -15.02 4.32
N HIS A 148 5.23 -14.67 5.40
CA HIS A 148 5.41 -15.26 6.74
C HIS A 148 4.10 -15.29 7.53
N SER A 149 4.11 -15.98 8.66
CA SER A 149 3.04 -15.95 9.66
C SER A 149 3.63 -15.75 11.06
N SER A 150 2.78 -15.74 12.10
CA SER A 150 3.25 -15.80 13.49
C SER A 150 3.88 -17.15 13.84
N ASP A 151 4.83 -17.19 14.76
CA ASP A 151 5.36 -18.42 15.33
C ASP A 151 4.39 -19.12 16.30
N THR A 152 3.30 -18.43 16.66
CA THR A 152 2.14 -18.99 17.40
C THR A 152 1.02 -19.45 16.47
N ASN A 153 1.10 -19.19 15.17
CA ASN A 153 0.16 -19.69 14.17
C ASN A 153 0.00 -21.21 14.28
N PRO A 154 -1.23 -21.76 14.30
CA PRO A 154 -1.49 -23.19 14.34
C PRO A 154 -0.76 -24.00 13.26
N TRP A 155 -0.53 -23.45 12.08
CA TRP A 155 0.25 -24.08 11.03
C TRP A 155 1.71 -24.24 11.45
N PHE A 156 2.34 -23.19 11.96
CA PHE A 156 3.74 -23.23 12.39
C PHE A 156 3.94 -24.15 13.60
N THR A 157 3.10 -24.03 14.63
CA THR A 157 3.22 -24.85 15.84
C THR A 157 3.09 -26.35 15.56
N GLN A 158 2.25 -26.73 14.62
CA GLN A 158 2.12 -28.10 14.16
C GLN A 158 3.29 -28.52 13.25
N GLY A 159 3.69 -27.64 12.31
CA GLY A 159 4.79 -27.91 11.38
C GLY A 159 6.13 -28.10 12.10
N ILE A 160 6.50 -27.24 13.05
CA ILE A 160 7.73 -27.36 13.82
C ILE A 160 7.72 -28.58 14.76
N ALA A 161 6.53 -29.07 15.12
CA ALA A 161 6.36 -30.34 15.83
C ALA A 161 6.44 -31.57 14.89
N GLY A 162 6.52 -31.37 13.58
CA GLY A 162 6.63 -32.43 12.57
C GLY A 162 5.32 -33.12 12.22
N LYS A 163 4.20 -32.43 12.35
CA LYS A 163 2.89 -32.95 11.97
C LYS A 163 2.59 -32.62 10.51
N SER A 164 2.35 -33.64 9.70
CA SER A 164 1.86 -33.48 8.34
C SER A 164 0.40 -32.99 8.35
N PRO A 165 -0.01 -32.14 7.36
CA PRO A 165 0.80 -31.60 6.27
C PRO A 165 1.59 -30.34 6.63
N PHE A 166 1.49 -29.84 7.85
CA PHE A 166 2.02 -28.54 8.28
C PHE A 166 3.54 -28.44 8.30
N ASP A 167 4.25 -29.57 8.33
CA ASP A 167 5.72 -29.61 8.21
C ASP A 167 6.22 -29.27 6.78
N GLU A 168 5.31 -29.18 5.79
CA GLU A 168 5.58 -28.67 4.46
C GLU A 168 5.22 -27.17 4.29
N TYR A 169 4.53 -26.56 5.28
CA TYR A 169 4.04 -25.19 5.16
C TYR A 169 5.13 -24.13 5.37
N TYR A 170 6.26 -24.52 5.98
CA TYR A 170 7.37 -23.61 6.29
C TYR A 170 8.70 -24.21 5.83
N MET A 171 9.69 -23.33 5.67
CA MET A 171 11.07 -23.79 5.43
C MET A 171 11.66 -24.42 6.69
N ILE A 172 11.21 -25.62 7.05
CA ILE A 172 11.65 -26.40 8.21
C ILE A 172 12.60 -27.51 7.77
N LYS A 173 13.76 -27.63 8.43
CA LYS A 173 14.79 -28.64 8.17
C LYS A 173 15.17 -29.37 9.46
N THR A 174 15.29 -30.68 9.44
CA THR A 174 15.81 -31.46 10.56
C THR A 174 17.35 -31.42 10.64
N LYS A 175 17.99 -31.26 9.48
CA LYS A 175 19.44 -31.07 9.35
C LYS A 175 19.71 -30.08 8.24
N ILE A 176 20.57 -29.11 8.48
CA ILE A 176 20.98 -28.11 7.51
C ILE A 176 22.52 -28.07 7.47
N LYS A 177 23.07 -28.06 6.26
CA LYS A 177 24.48 -27.84 6.02
C LYS A 177 24.65 -26.39 5.61
N MET A 178 24.98 -25.54 6.59
CA MET A 178 25.04 -24.07 6.40
C MET A 178 25.97 -23.62 5.27
N SER A 179 27.00 -24.42 4.93
CA SER A 179 27.90 -24.11 3.81
C SER A 179 27.19 -24.08 2.44
N ASP A 180 26.02 -24.71 2.33
CA ASP A 180 25.24 -24.76 1.08
C ASP A 180 24.39 -23.49 0.89
N TYR A 181 24.21 -22.68 1.94
CA TYR A 181 23.45 -21.44 1.95
C TYR A 181 24.37 -20.22 1.92
N PRO A 182 23.88 -19.04 1.46
CA PRO A 182 24.68 -17.80 1.45
C PRO A 182 25.18 -17.40 2.84
N SER A 183 24.31 -17.48 3.86
CA SER A 183 24.67 -17.28 5.27
C SER A 183 23.69 -18.05 6.19
N ASN A 184 23.94 -18.02 7.51
CA ASN A 184 23.02 -18.55 8.49
C ASN A 184 22.00 -17.52 9.01
N GLN A 185 22.00 -16.32 8.48
CA GLN A 185 21.07 -15.28 8.87
C GLN A 185 19.64 -15.69 8.51
N GLY A 186 18.71 -15.52 9.45
CA GLY A 186 17.31 -15.92 9.30
C GLY A 186 17.03 -17.38 9.67
N TRP A 187 18.04 -18.21 9.96
CA TRP A 187 17.85 -19.59 10.41
C TRP A 187 17.88 -19.70 11.93
N TYR A 188 16.78 -20.19 12.51
CA TYR A 188 16.59 -20.35 13.95
C TYR A 188 16.29 -21.79 14.34
N GLY A 189 16.64 -22.17 15.57
CA GLY A 189 16.39 -23.51 16.12
C GLY A 189 15.18 -23.55 17.04
N LYS A 190 14.26 -24.50 16.84
CA LYS A 190 13.13 -24.80 17.72
C LYS A 190 12.80 -26.31 17.62
N ASN A 191 12.56 -26.99 18.76
CA ASN A 191 12.17 -28.41 18.80
C ASN A 191 13.13 -29.35 18.03
N SER A 192 14.45 -29.18 18.14
CA SER A 192 15.46 -29.93 17.41
C SER A 192 15.37 -29.83 15.87
N ARG A 193 14.70 -28.85 15.37
CA ARG A 193 14.59 -28.51 13.94
C ARG A 193 15.08 -27.08 13.72
N MET A 194 15.43 -26.77 12.48
CA MET A 194 15.73 -25.41 12.03
C MET A 194 14.58 -24.92 11.18
N TYR A 195 14.21 -23.65 11.32
CA TYR A 195 13.25 -22.97 10.44
C TYR A 195 13.83 -21.64 9.96
N PHE A 196 13.34 -21.16 8.84
CA PHE A 196 13.73 -19.86 8.32
C PHE A 196 12.69 -18.79 8.72
N ALA A 197 13.19 -17.59 9.08
CA ALA A 197 12.40 -16.40 9.39
C ALA A 197 13.22 -15.16 8.99
N GLY A 198 12.89 -14.56 7.85
CA GLY A 198 13.70 -13.51 7.25
C GLY A 198 13.67 -12.19 8.01
N PHE A 199 12.53 -11.84 8.60
CA PHE A 199 12.33 -10.58 9.34
C PHE A 199 12.71 -10.70 10.82
N TRP A 200 12.08 -11.66 11.51
CA TRP A 200 12.23 -11.85 12.95
C TRP A 200 11.91 -13.28 13.32
N ASN A 201 12.57 -13.81 14.36
CA ASN A 201 12.41 -15.22 14.76
C ASN A 201 10.97 -15.64 15.11
N GLU A 202 10.08 -14.69 15.39
CA GLU A 202 8.65 -14.93 15.64
C GLU A 202 7.78 -14.77 14.38
N MET A 203 8.42 -14.55 13.22
CA MET A 203 7.78 -14.45 11.89
C MET A 203 8.35 -15.51 10.93
N PRO A 204 8.06 -16.81 11.12
CA PRO A 204 8.55 -17.87 10.23
C PRO A 204 8.02 -17.73 8.82
N ASP A 205 8.92 -17.84 7.84
CA ASP A 205 8.59 -17.72 6.42
C ASP A 205 7.83 -18.96 5.93
N LEU A 206 6.75 -18.69 5.19
CA LEU A 206 5.95 -19.72 4.53
C LEU A 206 6.73 -20.33 3.36
N ASN A 207 6.62 -21.63 3.17
CA ASN A 207 7.27 -22.34 2.08
C ASN A 207 6.56 -22.09 0.74
N ALA A 208 6.98 -21.08 -0.01
CA ALA A 208 6.42 -20.75 -1.31
C ALA A 208 6.58 -21.86 -2.38
N GLU A 209 7.45 -22.87 -2.14
CA GLU A 209 7.55 -24.06 -3.00
C GLU A 209 6.45 -25.09 -2.73
N SER A 210 5.77 -25.04 -1.58
CA SER A 210 4.70 -25.97 -1.25
C SER A 210 3.41 -25.67 -2.00
N ASP A 211 2.91 -26.62 -2.79
CA ASP A 211 1.61 -26.49 -3.45
C ASP A 211 0.46 -26.45 -2.43
N LEU A 212 0.65 -27.03 -1.24
CA LEU A 212 -0.32 -26.97 -0.14
C LEU A 212 -0.45 -25.52 0.37
N VAL A 213 0.67 -24.84 0.58
CA VAL A 213 0.70 -23.43 1.00
C VAL A 213 0.05 -22.54 -0.06
N ARG A 214 0.44 -22.69 -1.33
CA ARG A 214 -0.16 -21.94 -2.44
C ARG A 214 -1.67 -22.13 -2.52
N THR A 215 -2.14 -23.36 -2.33
CA THR A 215 -3.58 -23.68 -2.32
C THR A 215 -4.29 -23.02 -1.15
N GLU A 216 -3.69 -23.05 0.05
CA GLU A 216 -4.27 -22.42 1.24
C GLU A 216 -4.34 -20.90 1.08
N LEU A 217 -3.26 -20.25 0.57
CA LEU A 217 -3.23 -18.81 0.34
C LEU A 217 -4.23 -18.37 -0.76
N LYS A 218 -4.42 -19.17 -1.82
CA LYS A 218 -5.51 -18.96 -2.79
C LYS A 218 -6.88 -19.06 -2.14
N GLY A 219 -7.07 -20.00 -1.19
CA GLY A 219 -8.29 -20.09 -0.40
C GLY A 219 -8.49 -18.92 0.58
N VAL A 220 -7.44 -18.21 0.98
CA VAL A 220 -7.54 -16.92 1.71
C VAL A 220 -8.07 -15.82 0.79
N LEU A 221 -7.53 -15.72 -0.43
CA LEU A 221 -8.02 -14.76 -1.43
C LEU A 221 -9.51 -14.99 -1.76
N ASP A 222 -9.90 -16.24 -2.03
CA ASP A 222 -11.30 -16.60 -2.28
C ASP A 222 -12.22 -16.17 -1.14
N PHE A 223 -11.78 -16.36 0.12
CA PHE A 223 -12.55 -16.00 1.30
C PHE A 223 -12.84 -14.50 1.36
N TRP A 224 -11.83 -13.64 1.17
CA TRP A 224 -11.99 -12.21 1.24
C TRP A 224 -12.70 -11.61 0.01
N MET A 225 -12.43 -12.14 -1.18
CA MET A 225 -13.18 -11.77 -2.39
C MET A 225 -14.68 -12.07 -2.26
N ALA A 226 -15.03 -13.22 -1.68
CA ALA A 226 -16.44 -13.59 -1.44
C ALA A 226 -17.14 -12.66 -0.44
N LEU A 227 -16.40 -11.93 0.40
CA LEU A 227 -16.92 -10.91 1.32
C LEU A 227 -17.01 -9.52 0.68
N GLY A 228 -16.56 -9.34 -0.57
CA GLY A 228 -16.66 -8.06 -1.29
C GLY A 228 -15.42 -7.17 -1.16
N VAL A 229 -14.26 -7.73 -0.84
CA VAL A 229 -12.99 -6.99 -0.87
C VAL A 229 -12.63 -6.64 -2.32
N ASP A 230 -12.28 -5.38 -2.58
CA ASP A 230 -12.04 -4.84 -3.91
C ASP A 230 -10.57 -4.94 -4.36
N GLY A 231 -9.67 -5.24 -3.45
CA GLY A 231 -8.26 -5.36 -3.80
C GLY A 231 -7.39 -5.89 -2.67
N PHE A 232 -6.15 -6.20 -3.02
CA PHE A 232 -5.14 -6.71 -2.10
C PHE A 232 -3.83 -5.94 -2.24
N ARG A 233 -3.27 -5.53 -1.11
CA ARG A 233 -1.86 -5.12 -1.02
C ARG A 233 -1.04 -6.31 -0.56
N PHE A 234 -0.01 -6.66 -1.30
CA PHE A 234 0.88 -7.75 -0.92
C PHE A 234 2.14 -7.23 -0.25
N ASP A 235 2.33 -7.68 0.98
CA ASP A 235 3.47 -7.35 1.82
C ASP A 235 4.74 -8.00 1.31
N ALA A 236 5.88 -7.30 1.45
CA ALA A 236 7.23 -7.86 1.32
C ALA A 236 7.46 -8.70 0.05
N VAL A 237 6.96 -8.25 -1.11
CA VAL A 237 6.99 -8.98 -2.39
C VAL A 237 8.37 -9.54 -2.73
N THR A 238 9.43 -8.80 -2.42
CA THR A 238 10.83 -9.20 -2.73
C THR A 238 11.42 -10.19 -1.74
N GLN A 239 10.73 -10.49 -0.63
CA GLN A 239 11.21 -11.41 0.40
C GLN A 239 10.69 -12.83 0.20
N VAL A 240 9.60 -13.02 -0.52
CA VAL A 240 9.18 -14.35 -0.96
C VAL A 240 10.29 -14.94 -1.84
N TYR A 241 10.89 -16.05 -1.44
CA TYR A 241 12.16 -16.59 -1.90
C TYR A 241 13.38 -15.76 -1.46
N ALA A 242 13.54 -15.56 -0.16
CA ALA A 242 14.65 -14.78 0.41
C ALA A 242 16.03 -15.43 0.16
N LEU A 243 17.06 -14.58 0.04
CA LEU A 243 18.41 -15.01 -0.35
C LEU A 243 19.00 -16.13 0.54
N ASN A 244 18.81 -16.04 1.86
CA ASN A 244 19.39 -17.00 2.81
C ASN A 244 18.50 -18.21 3.08
N GLU A 245 17.28 -18.20 2.59
CA GLU A 245 16.28 -19.25 2.71
C GLU A 245 16.61 -20.47 1.84
N TYR A 246 17.23 -20.22 0.68
CA TYR A 246 17.52 -21.21 -0.35
C TYR A 246 19.01 -21.48 -0.53
N PRO A 247 19.40 -22.68 -1.01
CA PRO A 247 20.79 -22.98 -1.34
C PRO A 247 21.38 -22.02 -2.39
N LYS A 248 22.71 -21.86 -2.33
CA LYS A 248 23.46 -21.07 -3.33
C LYS A 248 23.18 -21.55 -4.75
N GLY A 249 22.99 -20.61 -5.67
CA GLY A 249 22.73 -20.90 -7.08
C GLY A 249 21.27 -21.09 -7.45
N THR A 250 20.35 -21.03 -6.47
CA THR A 250 18.91 -21.01 -6.76
C THR A 250 18.51 -19.74 -7.52
N GLN A 251 17.67 -19.87 -8.54
CA GLN A 251 17.22 -18.75 -9.38
C GLN A 251 16.04 -18.00 -8.70
N LEU A 252 16.31 -17.35 -7.57
CA LEU A 252 15.30 -16.78 -6.66
C LEU A 252 14.37 -15.79 -7.35
N LEU A 253 14.91 -14.87 -8.17
CA LEU A 253 14.10 -13.88 -8.86
C LEU A 253 13.10 -14.52 -9.84
N ALA A 254 13.51 -15.56 -10.55
CA ALA A 254 12.62 -16.27 -11.49
C ALA A 254 11.48 -16.97 -10.73
N LEU A 255 11.79 -17.62 -9.60
CA LEU A 255 10.79 -18.28 -8.75
C LEU A 255 9.83 -17.28 -8.12
N SER A 256 10.34 -16.16 -7.60
CA SER A 256 9.52 -15.11 -7.00
C SER A 256 8.59 -14.45 -8.01
N LYS A 257 9.09 -14.14 -9.22
CA LYS A 257 8.26 -13.64 -10.33
C LYS A 257 7.13 -14.62 -10.68
N GLN A 258 7.47 -15.89 -10.90
CA GLN A 258 6.49 -16.93 -11.23
C GLN A 258 5.41 -17.05 -10.15
N TYR A 259 5.81 -16.98 -8.87
CA TYR A 259 4.87 -17.02 -7.74
C TYR A 259 3.85 -15.89 -7.79
N TRP A 260 4.31 -14.64 -7.96
CA TRP A 260 3.41 -13.48 -7.98
C TRP A 260 2.53 -13.43 -9.22
N MET A 261 3.06 -13.80 -10.38
CA MET A 261 2.27 -13.92 -11.60
C MET A 261 1.20 -15.02 -11.50
N GLU A 262 1.50 -16.14 -10.82
CA GLU A 262 0.53 -17.19 -10.53
C GLU A 262 -0.60 -16.70 -9.59
N MET A 263 -0.26 -15.90 -8.57
CA MET A 263 -1.26 -15.31 -7.67
C MET A 263 -2.14 -14.28 -8.41
N LYS A 264 -1.56 -13.44 -9.25
CA LYS A 264 -2.28 -12.48 -10.09
C LYS A 264 -3.24 -13.21 -11.04
N GLU A 265 -2.74 -14.17 -11.80
CA GLU A 265 -3.57 -14.99 -12.73
C GLU A 265 -4.72 -15.68 -11.99
N TYR A 266 -4.46 -16.19 -10.78
CA TYR A 266 -5.52 -16.82 -9.98
C TYR A 266 -6.61 -15.81 -9.63
N ILE A 267 -6.26 -14.63 -9.15
CA ILE A 267 -7.22 -13.57 -8.82
C ILE A 267 -8.04 -13.20 -10.06
N GLU A 268 -7.38 -12.91 -11.18
CA GLU A 268 -8.04 -12.53 -12.44
C GLU A 268 -8.94 -13.63 -13.00
N SER A 269 -8.60 -14.90 -12.77
CA SER A 269 -9.45 -16.03 -13.15
C SER A 269 -10.78 -16.09 -12.39
N LYS A 270 -10.84 -15.42 -11.21
CA LYS A 270 -12.03 -15.32 -10.37
C LYS A 270 -12.77 -14.01 -10.62
N ASP A 271 -12.05 -12.90 -10.54
CA ASP A 271 -12.60 -11.56 -10.75
C ASP A 271 -11.49 -10.60 -11.23
N LYS A 272 -11.61 -10.13 -12.46
CA LYS A 272 -10.65 -9.21 -13.08
C LYS A 272 -10.73 -7.79 -12.51
N THR A 273 -11.76 -7.47 -11.73
CA THR A 273 -11.93 -6.15 -11.12
C THR A 273 -11.18 -6.00 -9.80
N VAL A 274 -10.69 -7.10 -9.24
CA VAL A 274 -9.94 -7.10 -7.98
C VAL A 274 -8.53 -6.55 -8.19
N TYR A 275 -8.27 -5.44 -7.56
CA TYR A 275 -6.98 -4.73 -7.67
C TYR A 275 -5.87 -5.41 -6.88
N THR A 276 -4.66 -5.37 -7.43
CA THR A 276 -3.46 -5.88 -6.78
C THR A 276 -2.35 -4.83 -6.75
N VAL A 277 -1.82 -4.56 -5.55
CA VAL A 277 -0.67 -3.69 -5.37
C VAL A 277 0.41 -4.38 -4.54
N GLY A 278 1.65 -4.36 -5.01
CA GLY A 278 2.77 -5.02 -4.36
C GLY A 278 3.72 -4.05 -3.68
N GLU A 279 4.24 -4.43 -2.50
CA GLU A 279 5.34 -3.74 -1.86
C GLU A 279 6.68 -4.33 -2.32
N ALA A 280 7.33 -3.66 -3.27
CA ALA A 280 8.68 -3.98 -3.72
C ALA A 280 9.62 -2.84 -3.34
N TRP A 281 10.13 -2.84 -2.10
CA TRP A 281 11.00 -1.78 -1.58
C TRP A 281 12.45 -1.95 -2.10
N VAL A 282 12.60 -1.75 -3.38
CA VAL A 282 13.86 -1.84 -4.13
C VAL A 282 13.85 -0.81 -5.26
N GLY A 283 15.02 -0.51 -5.86
CA GLY A 283 15.08 0.43 -6.98
C GLY A 283 14.28 -0.05 -8.20
N ALA A 284 13.84 0.90 -9.05
CA ALA A 284 12.91 0.70 -10.17
C ALA A 284 13.25 -0.48 -11.09
N ASN A 285 14.54 -0.69 -11.40
CA ASN A 285 14.97 -1.81 -12.27
C ASN A 285 14.59 -3.19 -11.72
N LEU A 286 14.74 -3.40 -10.41
CA LEU A 286 14.39 -4.67 -9.79
C LEU A 286 12.88 -4.74 -9.52
N ALA A 287 12.26 -3.66 -9.07
CA ALA A 287 10.82 -3.56 -8.88
C ALA A 287 10.05 -3.90 -10.16
N ALA A 288 10.45 -3.34 -11.31
CA ALA A 288 9.83 -3.62 -12.60
C ALA A 288 9.88 -5.10 -13.01
N SER A 289 10.79 -5.90 -12.43
CA SER A 289 10.81 -7.35 -12.67
C SER A 289 9.57 -8.06 -12.11
N TYR A 290 8.87 -7.44 -11.16
CA TYR A 290 7.65 -7.97 -10.55
C TYR A 290 6.37 -7.39 -11.17
N ALA A 291 6.47 -6.38 -12.04
CA ALA A 291 5.31 -5.64 -12.56
C ALA A 291 4.24 -6.52 -13.21
N ALA A 292 4.62 -7.60 -13.89
CA ALA A 292 3.64 -8.54 -14.48
C ALA A 292 2.80 -9.29 -13.44
N GLY A 293 3.19 -9.30 -12.17
CA GLY A 293 2.45 -9.94 -11.08
C GLY A 293 1.45 -9.02 -10.35
N PHE A 294 1.32 -7.74 -10.79
CA PHE A 294 0.50 -6.75 -10.08
C PHE A 294 -0.07 -5.70 -11.04
N ASP A 295 -1.19 -5.07 -10.66
CA ASP A 295 -1.68 -3.86 -11.34
C ASP A 295 -0.79 -2.66 -11.02
N SER A 296 -0.27 -2.60 -9.80
CA SER A 296 0.60 -1.53 -9.32
C SER A 296 1.70 -2.05 -8.40
N LEU A 297 2.79 -1.31 -8.32
CA LEU A 297 3.77 -1.42 -7.24
C LEU A 297 3.95 -0.05 -6.59
N PHE A 298 4.22 -0.03 -5.28
CA PHE A 298 4.54 1.21 -4.58
C PHE A 298 5.86 1.79 -5.12
N ASN A 299 5.82 3.05 -5.59
CA ASN A 299 6.97 3.72 -6.18
C ASN A 299 7.82 4.43 -5.11
N PHE A 300 8.70 3.69 -4.46
CA PHE A 300 9.60 4.20 -3.42
C PHE A 300 10.62 5.21 -3.97
N ASP A 301 11.11 5.02 -5.20
CA ASP A 301 12.06 5.94 -5.82
C ASP A 301 11.42 7.31 -6.04
N LEU A 302 10.15 7.35 -6.45
CA LEU A 302 9.40 8.60 -6.62
C LEU A 302 9.16 9.29 -5.27
N ALA A 303 8.78 8.56 -4.23
CA ALA A 303 8.59 9.10 -2.88
C ALA A 303 9.88 9.78 -2.38
N VAL A 304 11.02 9.11 -2.50
CA VAL A 304 12.35 9.68 -2.18
C VAL A 304 12.67 10.89 -3.06
N GLY A 305 12.31 10.85 -4.33
CA GLY A 305 12.50 11.95 -5.29
C GLY A 305 11.75 13.21 -4.88
N ILE A 306 10.44 13.10 -4.57
CA ILE A 306 9.60 14.20 -4.11
C ILE A 306 10.19 14.80 -2.82
N LEU A 307 10.48 13.94 -1.85
CA LEU A 307 11.03 14.35 -0.56
C LEU A 307 12.36 15.09 -0.73
N THR A 308 13.25 14.59 -1.58
CA THR A 308 14.53 15.22 -1.89
C THR A 308 14.34 16.59 -2.54
N ALA A 309 13.43 16.71 -3.49
CA ALA A 309 13.16 17.97 -4.19
C ALA A 309 12.65 19.05 -3.22
N VAL A 310 11.69 18.72 -2.34
CA VAL A 310 11.14 19.71 -1.38
C VAL A 310 12.11 20.04 -0.25
N LYS A 311 12.89 19.09 0.25
CA LYS A 311 13.90 19.31 1.28
C LYS A 311 14.99 20.27 0.79
N ASN A 312 15.53 20.01 -0.39
CA ASN A 312 16.67 20.72 -0.95
C ASN A 312 16.27 22.00 -1.73
N GLY A 313 14.98 22.18 -2.04
CA GLY A 313 14.52 23.28 -2.88
C GLY A 313 15.10 23.21 -4.30
N SER A 314 15.23 21.98 -4.82
CA SER A 314 15.90 21.70 -6.10
C SER A 314 15.28 20.47 -6.79
N SER A 315 14.92 20.62 -8.07
CA SER A 315 14.39 19.54 -8.89
C SER A 315 15.44 18.54 -9.40
N ALA A 316 16.71 18.85 -9.26
CA ALA A 316 17.90 18.10 -9.73
C ALA A 316 17.59 16.72 -10.37
N ASN A 317 17.33 16.67 -11.68
CA ASN A 317 16.99 15.45 -12.44
C ASN A 317 15.71 14.72 -12.02
N PHE A 318 14.84 15.33 -11.19
CA PHE A 318 13.66 14.67 -10.65
C PHE A 318 12.77 14.04 -11.74
N ILE A 319 12.39 14.85 -12.76
CA ILE A 319 11.53 14.35 -13.86
C ILE A 319 12.30 13.34 -14.74
N ASP A 320 13.60 13.53 -14.99
CA ASP A 320 14.39 12.58 -15.78
C ASP A 320 14.48 11.22 -15.07
N ASN A 321 14.73 11.22 -13.76
CA ASN A 321 14.77 9.99 -12.96
C ASN A 321 13.41 9.29 -12.95
N TYR A 322 12.31 10.04 -12.79
CA TYR A 322 10.96 9.50 -12.86
C TYR A 322 10.69 8.84 -14.24
N LEU A 323 10.95 9.55 -15.34
CA LEU A 323 10.73 9.03 -16.70
C LEU A 323 11.61 7.81 -17.00
N ASN A 324 12.86 7.81 -16.55
CA ASN A 324 13.74 6.64 -16.68
C ASN A 324 13.18 5.41 -15.92
N GLY A 325 12.61 5.62 -14.73
CA GLY A 325 11.92 4.58 -13.99
C GLY A 325 10.71 4.06 -14.77
N GLN A 326 9.81 4.94 -15.25
CA GLN A 326 8.63 4.56 -16.02
C GLN A 326 8.98 3.74 -17.26
N ASN A 327 9.96 4.17 -18.03
CA ASN A 327 10.43 3.44 -19.22
C ASN A 327 10.82 1.98 -18.89
N VAL A 328 11.37 1.71 -17.69
CA VAL A 328 11.71 0.33 -17.29
C VAL A 328 10.45 -0.50 -17.08
N PHE A 329 9.41 0.06 -16.43
CA PHE A 329 8.13 -0.63 -16.22
C PHE A 329 7.40 -0.90 -17.54
N GLU A 330 7.34 0.08 -18.44
CA GLU A 330 6.73 -0.03 -19.78
C GLU A 330 7.34 -1.14 -20.64
N THR A 331 8.61 -1.50 -20.39
CA THR A 331 9.24 -2.66 -21.07
C THR A 331 8.75 -4.00 -20.53
N LYS A 332 8.04 -4.04 -19.41
CA LYS A 332 7.63 -5.27 -18.71
C LYS A 332 6.14 -5.57 -18.80
N THR A 333 5.32 -4.54 -18.87
CA THR A 333 3.87 -4.68 -18.96
C THR A 333 3.24 -3.44 -19.60
N ASP A 334 2.17 -3.64 -20.38
CA ASP A 334 1.43 -2.57 -21.07
C ASP A 334 0.35 -1.93 -20.16
N HIS A 335 0.09 -2.48 -18.96
CA HIS A 335 -1.03 -2.12 -18.10
C HIS A 335 -0.62 -1.62 -16.71
N TYR A 336 0.66 -1.29 -16.53
CA TYR A 336 1.18 -0.86 -15.24
C TYR A 336 0.72 0.56 -14.87
N VAL A 337 0.25 0.72 -13.64
CA VAL A 337 -0.08 2.02 -13.04
C VAL A 337 0.68 2.15 -11.72
N ASP A 338 1.46 3.22 -11.56
CA ASP A 338 2.19 3.48 -10.30
C ASP A 338 1.23 3.64 -9.10
N ALA A 339 1.53 3.01 -7.97
CA ALA A 339 1.01 3.40 -6.67
C ALA A 339 1.99 4.42 -6.05
N ILE A 340 1.61 5.70 -6.10
CA ILE A 340 2.47 6.81 -5.66
C ILE A 340 2.09 7.27 -4.25
N PHE A 341 3.08 7.66 -3.45
CA PHE A 341 2.87 8.07 -2.06
C PHE A 341 4.01 8.98 -1.58
N LEU A 342 3.86 9.64 -0.45
CA LEU A 342 4.94 10.41 0.19
C LEU A 342 5.65 9.58 1.25
N THR A 343 4.89 9.04 2.21
CA THR A 343 5.37 8.16 3.27
C THR A 343 4.33 7.09 3.58
N ASN A 344 4.70 6.07 4.35
CA ASN A 344 3.82 5.02 4.80
C ASN A 344 4.07 4.67 6.29
N HIS A 345 3.44 3.60 6.77
CA HIS A 345 3.54 3.13 8.16
C HIS A 345 4.92 2.57 8.56
N ASP A 346 5.88 2.49 7.62
CA ASP A 346 7.27 2.05 7.83
C ASP A 346 8.31 3.15 7.65
N GLN A 347 7.87 4.37 7.37
CA GLN A 347 8.74 5.52 7.12
C GLN A 347 8.43 6.69 8.04
N ASN A 348 9.43 7.54 8.31
CA ASN A 348 9.18 8.80 9.00
C ASN A 348 8.13 9.62 8.25
N ARG A 349 7.21 10.25 8.98
CA ARG A 349 6.15 11.07 8.38
C ARG A 349 6.71 12.29 7.66
N ILE A 350 6.06 12.71 6.57
CA ILE A 350 6.50 13.83 5.72
C ILE A 350 6.78 15.11 6.51
N MET A 351 5.94 15.45 7.49
CA MET A 351 6.16 16.65 8.32
C MET A 351 7.48 16.60 9.09
N SER A 352 7.83 15.43 9.64
CA SER A 352 9.13 15.24 10.33
C SER A 352 10.29 15.30 9.34
N GLU A 353 10.15 14.72 8.16
CA GLU A 353 11.17 14.71 7.11
C GLU A 353 11.48 16.12 6.59
N VAL A 354 10.50 17.01 6.57
CA VAL A 354 10.71 18.42 6.22
C VAL A 354 10.94 19.33 7.44
N SER A 355 11.23 18.74 8.62
CA SER A 355 11.53 19.46 9.87
C SER A 355 10.42 20.41 10.33
N GLY A 356 9.16 20.01 10.17
CA GLY A 356 7.97 20.79 10.54
C GLY A 356 7.63 21.94 9.59
N ASP A 357 8.30 22.05 8.44
CA ASP A 357 8.03 23.09 7.44
C ASP A 357 6.73 22.77 6.67
N LYS A 358 5.62 23.36 7.13
CA LYS A 358 4.30 23.20 6.52
C LYS A 358 4.27 23.57 5.03
N ALA A 359 5.06 24.55 4.60
CA ALA A 359 5.08 24.98 3.21
C ALA A 359 5.74 23.93 2.31
N LYS A 360 6.80 23.27 2.80
CA LYS A 360 7.40 22.12 2.10
C LYS A 360 6.48 20.90 2.06
N ALA A 361 5.77 20.60 3.16
CA ALA A 361 4.81 19.52 3.19
C ALA A 361 3.64 19.76 2.21
N LYS A 362 3.09 20.99 2.18
CA LYS A 362 2.07 21.40 1.21
C LYS A 362 2.55 21.29 -0.25
N LEU A 363 3.82 21.64 -0.51
CA LEU A 363 4.41 21.47 -1.84
C LEU A 363 4.59 20.00 -2.21
N ALA A 364 4.97 19.14 -1.26
CA ALA A 364 5.07 17.69 -1.50
C ALA A 364 3.72 17.09 -1.90
N ALA A 365 2.63 17.49 -1.23
CA ALA A 365 1.27 17.11 -1.62
C ALA A 365 0.92 17.59 -3.05
N ASN A 366 1.24 18.85 -3.39
CA ASN A 366 1.03 19.36 -4.75
C ASN A 366 1.78 18.53 -5.81
N LEU A 367 3.03 18.13 -5.53
CA LEU A 367 3.79 17.23 -6.41
C LEU A 367 3.10 15.87 -6.53
N LEU A 368 2.76 15.24 -5.40
CA LEU A 368 2.12 13.93 -5.38
C LEU A 368 0.86 13.89 -6.25
N PHE A 369 -0.07 14.83 -6.04
CA PHE A 369 -1.37 14.81 -6.72
C PHE A 369 -1.34 15.23 -8.18
N THR A 370 -0.24 15.79 -8.68
CA THR A 370 -0.10 16.20 -10.10
C THR A 370 0.70 15.21 -10.94
N LEU A 371 1.42 14.27 -10.33
CA LEU A 371 2.15 13.21 -11.02
C LEU A 371 1.22 12.06 -11.46
N PRO A 372 1.62 11.25 -12.48
CA PRO A 372 0.89 10.05 -12.87
C PRO A 372 0.87 8.98 -11.77
N GLY A 373 -0.09 8.07 -11.81
CA GLY A 373 -0.26 6.98 -10.85
C GLY A 373 -1.46 7.17 -9.92
N ILE A 374 -1.71 6.28 -8.98
CA ILE A 374 -2.74 6.38 -7.95
C ILE A 374 -2.08 6.85 -6.64
N PRO A 375 -2.36 8.08 -6.15
CA PRO A 375 -1.87 8.54 -4.86
C PRO A 375 -2.44 7.72 -3.71
N PHE A 376 -1.57 7.25 -2.81
CA PHE A 376 -1.90 6.66 -1.53
C PHE A 376 -1.51 7.64 -0.43
N VAL A 377 -2.50 8.16 0.30
CA VAL A 377 -2.30 9.09 1.40
C VAL A 377 -2.20 8.31 2.70
N TYR A 378 -1.11 8.45 3.43
CA TYR A 378 -0.97 7.82 4.74
C TYR A 378 -1.78 8.58 5.79
N TYR A 379 -2.60 7.90 6.61
CA TYR A 379 -3.50 8.51 7.58
C TYR A 379 -2.80 9.59 8.43
N GLY A 380 -3.45 10.74 8.58
CA GLY A 380 -2.93 11.90 9.31
C GLY A 380 -1.91 12.75 8.54
N GLU A 381 -1.49 12.34 7.35
CA GLU A 381 -0.65 13.15 6.46
C GLU A 381 -1.39 14.44 6.07
N GLU A 382 -2.68 14.33 5.82
CA GLU A 382 -3.60 15.41 5.50
C GLU A 382 -3.87 16.37 6.68
N LEU A 383 -3.50 15.99 7.90
CA LEU A 383 -3.52 16.88 9.06
C LEU A 383 -2.14 17.47 9.36
N GLY A 384 -1.11 17.01 8.67
CA GLY A 384 0.27 17.38 8.95
C GLY A 384 0.83 16.70 10.20
N MET A 385 0.39 15.48 10.51
CA MET A 385 0.95 14.70 11.61
C MET A 385 2.44 14.42 11.40
N SER A 386 3.18 14.47 12.50
CA SER A 386 4.62 14.20 12.57
C SER A 386 4.88 12.82 13.18
N GLY A 387 6.10 12.31 12.99
CA GLY A 387 6.56 11.03 13.58
C GLY A 387 7.88 10.62 12.99
N ILE A 388 8.79 10.15 13.86
CA ILE A 388 10.09 9.59 13.51
C ILE A 388 10.18 8.22 14.19
N LYS A 389 10.76 7.22 13.52
CA LYS A 389 10.96 5.89 14.11
C LYS A 389 11.54 5.96 15.55
N PRO A 390 11.18 5.03 16.46
CA PRO A 390 10.61 3.71 16.19
C PRO A 390 9.15 3.77 15.71
N ASP A 391 8.67 2.61 15.25
CA ASP A 391 7.43 2.48 14.49
C ASP A 391 6.19 3.01 15.22
N GLU A 392 6.12 2.88 16.54
CA GLU A 392 5.03 3.39 17.35
C GLU A 392 4.85 4.91 17.18
N HIS A 393 5.94 5.66 17.00
CA HIS A 393 5.90 7.11 16.86
C HIS A 393 5.44 7.58 15.47
N ILE A 394 5.67 6.79 14.43
CA ILE A 394 5.13 7.09 13.09
C ILE A 394 3.68 6.60 12.93
N ARG A 395 3.19 5.81 13.90
CA ARG A 395 1.84 5.21 13.97
C ARG A 395 1.01 5.77 15.13
N GLU A 396 1.33 6.99 15.60
CA GLU A 396 0.57 7.67 16.67
C GLU A 396 -0.90 7.84 16.32
N PRO A 397 -1.79 7.96 17.36
CA PRO A 397 -3.22 8.15 17.19
C PRO A 397 -3.58 9.28 16.24
N PHE A 398 -4.60 9.07 15.41
CA PHE A 398 -5.16 10.11 14.56
C PHE A 398 -5.78 11.24 15.40
N VAL A 399 -5.51 12.47 15.04
CA VAL A 399 -5.85 13.65 15.86
C VAL A 399 -7.23 14.18 15.47
N TRP A 400 -8.31 13.53 15.96
CA TRP A 400 -9.71 13.92 15.67
C TRP A 400 -10.06 15.25 16.32
N ASN A 401 -9.83 15.36 17.63
CA ASN A 401 -10.15 16.49 18.46
C ASN A 401 -9.23 16.54 19.71
N ASN A 402 -9.48 17.50 20.60
CA ASN A 402 -8.72 17.67 21.84
C ASN A 402 -9.26 16.84 23.04
N SER A 403 -10.11 15.84 22.79
CA SER A 403 -10.60 14.92 23.82
C SER A 403 -9.62 13.76 24.04
N THR A 404 -9.76 13.08 25.19
CA THR A 404 -9.13 11.79 25.48
C THR A 404 -10.16 10.65 25.46
N GLN A 405 -11.36 10.91 24.97
CA GLN A 405 -12.45 9.95 24.84
C GLN A 405 -12.67 9.60 23.38
N PRO A 406 -13.37 8.54 23.05
CA PRO A 406 -13.71 8.23 21.67
C PRO A 406 -14.14 9.48 20.89
N PRO A 407 -13.69 9.66 19.65
CA PRO A 407 -13.05 8.64 18.79
C PRO A 407 -11.51 8.55 18.90
N MET A 408 -10.89 9.14 19.93
CA MET A 408 -9.43 9.10 20.10
C MET A 408 -8.96 7.69 20.45
N ALA A 409 -8.02 7.15 19.67
CA ALA A 409 -7.47 5.81 19.82
C ALA A 409 -6.08 5.87 20.45
N ASP A 410 -5.99 6.23 21.72
CA ASP A 410 -4.75 6.47 22.47
C ASP A 410 -3.97 5.18 22.79
N TRP A 411 -3.82 4.27 21.82
CA TRP A 411 -3.14 2.98 21.95
C TRP A 411 -1.64 3.11 22.30
N VAL A 412 -1.05 4.26 21.99
CA VAL A 412 0.32 4.63 22.34
C VAL A 412 0.36 6.10 22.76
N SER A 413 1.32 6.48 23.59
CA SER A 413 1.47 7.87 24.03
C SER A 413 1.85 8.77 22.85
N ASN A 414 1.07 9.82 22.64
CA ASN A 414 1.33 10.85 21.65
C ASN A 414 2.58 11.65 22.03
N GLN A 415 3.67 11.56 21.25
CA GLN A 415 4.91 12.30 21.46
C GLN A 415 5.09 13.45 20.45
N TYR A 416 4.67 13.22 19.21
CA TYR A 416 4.93 14.12 18.08
C TYR A 416 3.75 15.00 17.71
N ASN A 417 2.52 14.63 18.08
CA ASN A 417 1.31 15.24 17.55
C ASN A 417 0.48 16.01 18.60
N LYS A 418 1.07 16.37 19.75
CA LYS A 418 0.37 17.16 20.80
C LYS A 418 -0.05 18.55 20.32
N ASP A 419 0.75 19.13 19.43
CA ASP A 419 0.54 20.47 18.88
C ASP A 419 0.09 20.44 17.40
N THR A 420 -0.18 19.25 16.87
CA THR A 420 -0.76 19.10 15.53
C THR A 420 -2.23 19.55 15.60
N PRO A 421 -2.66 20.53 14.79
CA PRO A 421 -4.06 20.93 14.76
C PRO A 421 -4.96 19.74 14.42
N THR A 422 -6.02 19.58 15.19
CA THR A 422 -6.97 18.47 15.04
C THR A 422 -7.80 18.61 13.78
N TYR A 423 -8.46 17.51 13.38
CA TYR A 423 -9.43 17.57 12.26
C TYR A 423 -10.52 18.62 12.54
N GLU A 424 -11.09 18.66 13.76
CA GLU A 424 -12.13 19.63 14.12
C GLU A 424 -11.68 21.09 13.97
N GLU A 425 -10.40 21.39 14.23
CA GLU A 425 -9.81 22.71 14.01
C GLU A 425 -9.55 22.99 12.54
N GLN A 426 -9.13 21.99 11.76
CA GLN A 426 -8.71 22.16 10.37
C GLN A 426 -9.86 22.19 9.36
N VAL A 427 -10.97 21.52 9.66
CA VAL A 427 -12.10 21.34 8.72
C VAL A 427 -12.69 22.68 8.29
N SER A 428 -12.69 23.71 9.16
CA SER A 428 -13.22 25.04 8.88
C SER A 428 -12.14 26.08 8.52
N ASP A 429 -10.86 25.73 8.58
CA ASP A 429 -9.76 26.61 8.20
C ASP A 429 -9.38 26.42 6.72
N PRO A 430 -9.68 27.38 5.82
CA PRO A 430 -9.41 27.23 4.39
C PRO A 430 -7.91 27.12 4.06
N ASP A 431 -7.02 27.56 4.96
CA ASP A 431 -5.57 27.48 4.79
C ASP A 431 -4.95 26.24 5.44
N SER A 432 -5.76 25.34 6.02
CA SER A 432 -5.33 24.12 6.68
C SER A 432 -4.64 23.15 5.73
N MET A 433 -3.99 22.13 6.28
CA MET A 433 -3.46 21.01 5.50
C MET A 433 -4.60 20.15 4.97
N PHE A 434 -5.63 19.90 5.80
CA PHE A 434 -6.83 19.15 5.42
C PHE A 434 -7.51 19.72 4.18
N GLN A 435 -7.80 21.03 4.17
CA GLN A 435 -8.47 21.66 3.02
C GLN A 435 -7.59 21.66 1.75
N LEU A 436 -6.27 21.71 1.89
CA LEU A 436 -5.37 21.54 0.75
C LEU A 436 -5.47 20.13 0.15
N TYR A 437 -5.37 19.07 0.99
CA TYR A 437 -5.49 17.69 0.51
C TYR A 437 -6.83 17.46 -0.15
N ARG A 438 -7.92 17.89 0.49
CA ARG A 438 -9.26 17.83 -0.08
C ARG A 438 -9.35 18.51 -1.46
N ALA A 439 -8.82 19.71 -1.58
CA ALA A 439 -8.83 20.44 -2.86
C ALA A 439 -8.00 19.72 -3.95
N LEU A 440 -6.85 19.15 -3.61
CA LEU A 440 -6.01 18.39 -4.55
C LEU A 440 -6.66 17.06 -4.96
N ILE A 441 -7.32 16.37 -4.04
CA ILE A 441 -8.09 15.15 -4.33
C ILE A 441 -9.25 15.48 -5.28
N ALA A 442 -10.01 16.53 -5.00
CA ALA A 442 -11.11 16.97 -5.85
C ALA A 442 -10.63 17.39 -7.25
N LEU A 443 -9.51 18.14 -7.33
CA LEU A 443 -8.88 18.52 -8.59
C LEU A 443 -8.49 17.29 -9.42
N ARG A 444 -7.86 16.31 -8.79
CA ARG A 444 -7.43 15.08 -9.46
C ARG A 444 -8.65 14.25 -9.90
N LYS A 445 -9.64 14.07 -9.01
CA LYS A 445 -10.85 13.29 -9.27
C LYS A 445 -11.64 13.86 -10.46
N SER A 446 -11.69 15.18 -10.61
CA SER A 446 -12.38 15.87 -11.69
C SER A 446 -11.58 15.93 -13.01
N SER A 447 -10.31 15.53 -13.02
CA SER A 447 -9.42 15.70 -14.18
C SER A 447 -8.89 14.39 -14.75
N GLU A 448 -9.41 13.99 -15.91
CA GLU A 448 -8.82 12.88 -16.68
C GLU A 448 -7.37 13.17 -17.07
N VAL A 449 -6.99 14.43 -17.30
CA VAL A 449 -5.62 14.83 -17.63
C VAL A 449 -4.65 14.48 -16.49
N LEU A 450 -5.00 14.73 -15.22
CA LEU A 450 -4.17 14.36 -14.08
C LEU A 450 -4.20 12.84 -13.79
N ARG A 451 -5.32 12.18 -14.08
CA ARG A 451 -5.47 10.74 -13.83
C ARG A 451 -4.73 9.90 -14.88
N PHE A 452 -4.95 10.20 -16.17
CA PHE A 452 -4.55 9.32 -17.27
C PHE A 452 -3.58 9.95 -18.26
N GLY A 453 -3.29 11.26 -18.14
CA GLY A 453 -2.45 11.96 -19.12
C GLY A 453 -0.99 11.53 -19.09
N ASP A 454 -0.38 11.46 -20.28
CA ASP A 454 1.05 11.26 -20.42
C ASP A 454 1.82 12.44 -19.83
N LEU A 455 2.99 12.15 -19.24
CA LEU A 455 3.88 13.16 -18.70
C LEU A 455 5.03 13.43 -19.68
N LYS A 456 5.26 14.72 -19.99
CA LYS A 456 6.46 15.16 -20.70
C LYS A 456 7.16 16.28 -19.93
N LYS A 457 8.48 16.15 -19.80
CA LYS A 457 9.32 17.16 -19.17
C LYS A 457 9.22 18.50 -19.89
N ILE A 458 9.16 19.59 -19.13
CA ILE A 458 9.38 20.95 -19.62
C ILE A 458 10.77 21.37 -19.12
N GLU A 459 11.63 21.80 -20.05
CA GLU A 459 12.97 22.27 -19.69
C GLU A 459 12.90 23.52 -18.82
N SER A 460 13.57 23.48 -17.69
CA SER A 460 13.54 24.53 -16.70
C SER A 460 14.83 24.56 -15.85
N SER A 461 14.99 25.62 -15.06
CA SER A 461 16.06 25.64 -14.07
C SER A 461 15.79 24.63 -12.94
N TYR A 462 16.83 24.23 -12.23
CA TYR A 462 16.71 23.32 -11.07
C TYR A 462 15.81 23.85 -9.92
N LYS A 463 15.32 25.08 -10.03
CA LYS A 463 14.35 25.68 -9.09
C LYS A 463 12.92 25.23 -9.35
N PHE A 464 12.66 24.61 -10.47
CA PHE A 464 11.33 24.20 -10.87
C PHE A 464 11.27 22.70 -11.15
N VAL A 465 10.18 22.05 -10.71
CA VAL A 465 9.68 20.82 -11.28
C VAL A 465 8.59 21.23 -12.27
N ALA A 466 8.83 21.02 -13.57
CA ALA A 466 7.94 21.46 -14.63
C ALA A 466 7.73 20.35 -15.67
N PHE A 467 6.45 20.07 -15.98
CA PHE A 467 6.05 19.05 -16.94
C PHE A 467 4.68 19.37 -17.55
N SER A 468 4.37 18.75 -18.66
CA SER A 468 3.01 18.72 -19.21
C SER A 468 2.35 17.37 -18.93
N ARG A 469 1.02 17.40 -18.80
CA ARG A 469 0.16 16.23 -18.79
C ARG A 469 -0.80 16.33 -19.97
N THR A 470 -0.90 15.29 -20.79
CA THR A 470 -1.75 15.33 -22.00
C THR A 470 -2.65 14.10 -22.06
N TYR A 471 -3.96 14.32 -22.20
CA TYR A 471 -4.96 13.28 -22.40
C TYR A 471 -6.09 13.78 -23.32
N ASN A 472 -6.51 12.98 -24.29
CA ASN A 472 -7.62 13.32 -25.22
C ASN A 472 -7.54 14.74 -25.82
N ASN A 473 -6.35 15.11 -26.33
CA ASN A 473 -6.05 16.43 -26.90
C ASN A 473 -6.13 17.62 -25.92
N LYS A 474 -6.30 17.37 -24.62
CA LYS A 474 -6.16 18.40 -23.59
C LYS A 474 -4.76 18.33 -22.99
N THR A 475 -4.12 19.49 -22.89
CA THR A 475 -2.78 19.57 -22.29
C THR A 475 -2.78 20.55 -21.12
N TRP A 476 -2.29 20.09 -19.98
CA TRP A 476 -2.04 20.93 -18.82
C TRP A 476 -0.54 21.08 -18.60
N LEU A 477 -0.08 22.32 -18.40
CA LEU A 477 1.27 22.60 -17.93
C LEU A 477 1.22 22.67 -16.41
N VAL A 478 2.06 21.89 -15.74
CA VAL A 478 2.17 21.81 -14.29
C VAL A 478 3.56 22.29 -13.90
N ILE A 479 3.62 23.35 -13.09
CA ILE A 479 4.87 24.02 -12.75
C ILE A 479 4.91 24.28 -11.25
N HIS A 480 5.94 23.73 -10.57
CA HIS A 480 6.17 23.90 -9.15
C HIS A 480 7.49 24.66 -8.93
N ASN A 481 7.45 25.81 -8.28
CA ASN A 481 8.64 26.43 -7.71
C ASN A 481 9.02 25.67 -6.43
N VAL A 482 10.04 24.84 -6.50
CA VAL A 482 10.49 24.04 -5.34
C VAL A 482 11.44 24.82 -4.42
N SER A 483 11.88 26.02 -4.82
CA SER A 483 12.83 26.82 -4.06
C SER A 483 12.15 27.66 -2.97
N ALA A 484 12.95 28.09 -1.99
CA ALA A 484 12.53 28.97 -0.91
C ALA A 484 12.56 30.48 -1.29
N SER A 485 12.65 30.82 -2.59
CA SER A 485 12.68 32.20 -3.08
C SER A 485 11.73 32.39 -4.25
N GLU A 486 11.33 33.64 -4.47
CA GLU A 486 10.59 34.02 -5.67
C GLU A 486 11.39 33.68 -6.92
N GLN A 487 10.72 33.15 -7.94
CA GLN A 487 11.32 32.73 -9.19
C GLN A 487 10.49 33.18 -10.39
N GLN A 488 11.16 33.44 -11.50
CA GLN A 488 10.50 33.70 -12.79
C GLN A 488 10.60 32.47 -13.70
N PHE A 489 9.51 32.19 -14.39
CA PHE A 489 9.37 31.12 -15.34
C PHE A 489 8.77 31.64 -16.65
N THR A 490 9.38 31.29 -17.78
CA THR A 490 8.81 31.59 -19.09
C THR A 490 7.93 30.43 -19.53
N LEU A 491 6.63 30.65 -19.60
CA LEU A 491 5.67 29.66 -20.07
C LEU A 491 5.91 29.34 -21.54
N PRO A 492 6.02 28.07 -21.94
CA PRO A 492 6.17 27.70 -23.35
C PRO A 492 4.95 28.07 -24.19
N GLN A 493 3.78 28.15 -23.54
CA GLN A 493 2.49 28.51 -24.15
C GLN A 493 1.61 29.20 -23.12
N SER A 494 0.80 30.16 -23.54
CA SER A 494 -0.25 30.76 -22.69
C SER A 494 -1.45 29.83 -22.60
N GLY A 495 -2.23 29.98 -21.54
CA GLY A 495 -3.42 29.15 -21.31
C GLY A 495 -4.32 29.73 -20.22
N THR A 496 -5.33 28.96 -19.86
CA THR A 496 -6.27 29.29 -18.78
C THR A 496 -5.77 28.69 -17.46
N VAL A 497 -5.74 29.50 -16.39
CA VAL A 497 -5.34 29.00 -15.06
C VAL A 497 -6.42 28.04 -14.56
N VAL A 498 -5.99 26.82 -14.24
CA VAL A 498 -6.81 25.75 -13.65
C VAL A 498 -6.67 25.75 -12.13
N TYR A 499 -5.43 25.88 -11.65
CA TYR A 499 -5.13 25.79 -10.23
C TYR A 499 -3.89 26.60 -9.88
N THR A 500 -3.90 27.20 -8.70
CA THR A 500 -2.70 27.78 -8.07
C THR A 500 -2.64 27.40 -6.60
N HIS A 501 -1.44 27.07 -6.13
CA HIS A 501 -1.11 27.04 -4.71
C HIS A 501 -0.13 28.17 -4.42
N LYS A 502 -0.46 29.07 -3.49
CA LYS A 502 0.20 30.35 -3.25
C LYS A 502 0.15 31.28 -4.48
N THR A 503 0.75 32.47 -4.35
CA THR A 503 0.68 33.51 -5.38
C THR A 503 1.55 33.18 -6.58
N VAL A 504 0.93 33.18 -7.75
CA VAL A 504 1.62 33.22 -9.05
C VAL A 504 1.03 34.35 -9.87
N THR A 505 1.87 35.26 -10.31
CA THR A 505 1.46 36.42 -11.14
C THR A 505 1.85 36.17 -12.58
N LEU A 506 0.89 36.31 -13.49
CA LEU A 506 1.11 36.15 -14.94
C LEU A 506 1.20 37.52 -15.62
N ASN A 507 2.22 37.70 -16.46
CA ASN A 507 2.37 38.85 -17.35
C ASN A 507 2.80 38.37 -18.74
N GLY A 508 1.80 38.15 -19.61
CA GLY A 508 2.02 37.49 -20.89
C GLY A 508 2.54 36.07 -20.70
N SER A 509 3.68 35.73 -21.30
CA SER A 509 4.36 34.45 -21.12
C SER A 509 5.24 34.38 -19.86
N GLN A 510 5.41 35.47 -19.13
CA GLN A 510 6.22 35.49 -17.91
C GLN A 510 5.31 35.21 -16.70
N ALA A 511 5.72 34.23 -15.89
CA ALA A 511 5.08 33.89 -14.63
C ALA A 511 6.05 34.12 -13.47
N THR A 512 5.65 34.89 -12.45
CA THR A 512 6.40 35.11 -11.22
C THR A 512 5.79 34.24 -10.11
N PHE A 513 6.57 33.32 -9.60
CA PHE A 513 6.18 32.31 -8.62
C PHE A 513 6.66 32.71 -7.22
N ALA A 514 5.75 32.83 -6.26
CA ALA A 514 6.14 32.88 -4.85
C ALA A 514 6.95 31.63 -4.44
N PRO A 515 7.70 31.68 -3.32
CA PRO A 515 8.38 30.49 -2.80
C PRO A 515 7.44 29.31 -2.58
N GLN A 516 7.85 28.11 -3.02
CA GLN A 516 7.08 26.86 -2.82
C GLN A 516 5.62 26.98 -3.30
N SER A 517 5.45 27.43 -4.53
CA SER A 517 4.15 27.63 -5.17
C SER A 517 3.95 26.71 -6.38
N THR A 518 2.69 26.51 -6.76
CA THR A 518 2.29 25.68 -7.89
C THR A 518 1.39 26.45 -8.82
N LEU A 519 1.54 26.25 -10.12
CA LEU A 519 0.65 26.71 -11.19
C LEU A 519 0.28 25.54 -12.08
N ILE A 520 -0.99 25.40 -12.38
CA ILE A 520 -1.51 24.53 -13.43
C ILE A 520 -2.29 25.39 -14.40
N ILE A 521 -1.96 25.29 -15.71
CA ILE A 521 -2.68 25.96 -16.78
C ILE A 521 -3.06 24.97 -17.87
N GLU A 522 -4.28 25.08 -18.37
CA GLU A 522 -4.75 24.39 -19.57
C GLU A 522 -4.31 25.18 -20.79
N VAL A 523 -3.63 24.52 -21.72
CA VAL A 523 -3.20 25.11 -22.99
C VAL A 523 -3.94 24.47 -24.15
N ASN A 524 -4.19 25.25 -25.19
CA ASN A 524 -4.94 24.83 -26.39
C ASN A 524 -4.02 24.29 -27.48
#